data_ccad1d50e5f01f6ea77b903d8fb3937b
#
_entry.id   ccad1d50e5f01f6ea77b903d8fb3937b
#
_cell.length_a   1.000
_cell.length_b   1.000
_cell.length_c   1.000
_cell.angle_alpha   90.00
_cell.angle_beta   90.00
_cell.angle_gamma   90.00
#
_symmetry.space_group_name_H-M   'P 1'
#
loop_
_entity.id
_entity.type
_entity.pdbx_description
1 polymer ?
#
loop_
_entity_poly.entity_id
_entity_poly.type
_entity_poly.pdbx_seq_one_letter_code
_entity_poly.pdbx_strand_id
1 'polypeptide(L)' 'MAEENYREFMCKLVNPGCNFAVRAKTEDEVIEFARMHQEIAHGVKEISPDLEKKIKSNIRPVSADGHKF' A
#
# COMPACT_ATOMS: atom_id res chain seq x y z
N MET A 1 -13.18 -16.11 -12.37
CA MET A 1 -13.68 -15.51 -11.68
C MET A 1 -12.90 -14.52 -11.06
N ALA A 2 -13.21 -13.45 -10.93
CA ALA A 2 -12.49 -12.44 -10.37
C ALA A 2 -12.49 -12.61 -8.92
N GLU A 3 -11.36 -12.59 -8.33
CA GLU A 3 -11.32 -12.68 -7.02
C GLU A 3 -10.43 -11.69 -6.49
N GLU A 4 -10.52 -11.28 -5.23
CA GLU A 4 -9.68 -10.33 -4.64
C GLU A 4 -8.45 -11.02 -4.20
N ASN A 5 -7.59 -11.32 -5.16
CA ASN A 5 -6.40 -12.07 -4.88
C ASN A 5 -5.27 -11.25 -4.33
N TYR A 6 -5.34 -9.95 -4.41
CA TYR A 6 -4.24 -9.08 -4.03
C TYR A 6 -4.72 -7.97 -3.13
N ARG A 7 -3.78 -7.37 -2.42
CA ARG A 7 -4.04 -6.18 -1.63
C ARG A 7 -3.24 -5.04 -2.22
N GLU A 8 -3.80 -3.84 -2.21
CA GLU A 8 -3.14 -2.71 -2.82
C GLU A 8 -3.16 -1.51 -1.90
N PHE A 9 -2.06 -0.76 -1.90
CA PHE A 9 -1.96 0.47 -1.14
C PHE A 9 -1.43 1.54 -2.06
N MET A 10 -2.06 2.72 -2.02
CA MET A 10 -1.60 3.84 -2.82
C MET A 10 -1.09 4.91 -1.88
N CYS A 11 0.17 5.27 -2.05
CA CYS A 11 0.82 6.19 -1.13
C CYS A 11 0.17 7.57 -1.16
N LYS A 12 -0.46 7.94 -2.25
CA LYS A 12 -1.06 9.26 -2.32
C LYS A 12 -2.16 9.45 -1.29
N LEU A 13 -2.67 8.37 -0.74
CA LEU A 13 -3.69 8.47 0.30
C LEU A 13 -3.09 8.91 1.61
N VAL A 14 -1.78 8.78 1.76
CA VAL A 14 -1.09 9.20 2.95
C VAL A 14 -0.24 10.42 2.66
N ASN A 15 0.41 10.43 1.50
CA ASN A 15 1.27 11.54 1.10
C ASN A 15 0.78 12.08 -0.23
N PRO A 16 -0.06 13.10 -0.21
CA PRO A 16 -0.60 13.64 -1.46
C PRO A 16 0.53 14.05 -2.39
N GLY A 17 0.38 13.73 -3.63
CA GLY A 17 1.42 14.04 -4.59
C GLY A 17 2.33 12.88 -4.89
N CYS A 18 2.27 11.82 -4.11
CA CYS A 18 3.10 10.66 -4.36
C CYS A 18 2.34 9.69 -5.24
N ASN A 19 2.98 9.20 -6.28
CA ASN A 19 2.32 8.30 -7.23
C ASN A 19 2.65 6.84 -6.98
N PHE A 20 3.31 6.53 -5.88
CA PHE A 20 3.70 5.17 -5.61
C PHE A 20 2.48 4.31 -5.24
N ALA A 21 2.46 3.11 -5.75
CA ALA A 21 1.43 2.15 -5.37
C ALA A 21 2.10 0.79 -5.28
N VAL A 22 1.60 -0.04 -4.37
CA VAL A 22 2.16 -1.37 -4.20
C VAL A 22 1.02 -2.35 -4.14
N ARG A 23 1.23 -3.51 -4.70
CA ARG A 23 0.23 -4.56 -4.71
C ARG A 23 0.93 -5.87 -4.35
N ALA A 24 0.36 -6.60 -3.44
CA ALA A 24 0.94 -7.86 -3.01
C ALA A 24 -0.19 -8.79 -2.60
N LYS A 25 0.13 -10.03 -2.34
CA LYS A 25 -0.89 -11.02 -2.05
C LYS A 25 -1.45 -10.90 -0.65
N THR A 26 -0.67 -10.41 0.29
CA THR A 26 -1.14 -10.31 1.66
C THR A 26 -0.99 -8.90 2.16
N GLU A 27 -1.76 -8.59 3.18
CA GLU A 27 -1.69 -7.27 3.78
C GLU A 27 -0.33 -7.04 4.40
N ASP A 28 0.23 -8.06 5.01
CA ASP A 28 1.53 -7.91 5.64
C ASP A 28 2.60 -7.53 4.63
N GLU A 29 2.54 -8.13 3.45
CA GLU A 29 3.51 -7.79 2.41
C GLU A 29 3.33 -6.35 1.95
N VAL A 30 2.09 -5.92 1.80
CA VAL A 30 1.84 -4.55 1.39
C VAL A 30 2.37 -3.57 2.43
N ILE A 31 2.15 -3.87 3.70
CA ILE A 31 2.63 -3.01 4.76
C ILE A 31 4.14 -2.92 4.74
N GLU A 32 4.79 -4.05 4.52
CA GLU A 32 6.24 -4.05 4.51
C GLU A 32 6.78 -3.20 3.37
N PHE A 33 6.22 -3.34 2.18
CA PHE A 33 6.66 -2.53 1.06
C PHE A 33 6.35 -1.06 1.28
N ALA A 34 5.20 -0.77 1.87
CA ALA A 34 4.85 0.62 2.15
C ALA A 34 5.82 1.23 3.13
N ARG A 35 6.25 0.47 4.12
CA ARG A 35 7.22 0.99 5.08
C ARG A 35 8.55 1.28 4.41
N MET A 36 8.99 0.38 3.54
CA MET A 36 10.23 0.62 2.82
C MET A 36 10.12 1.86 1.97
N HIS A 37 8.98 2.04 1.32
CA HIS A 37 8.79 3.23 0.49
C HIS A 37 8.84 4.50 1.33
N GLN A 38 8.20 4.49 2.50
CA GLN A 38 8.22 5.67 3.35
C GLN A 38 9.64 5.99 3.77
N GLU A 39 10.43 4.97 4.05
CA GLU A 39 11.77 5.20 4.48
C GLU A 39 12.64 5.77 3.35
N ILE A 40 12.55 5.16 2.18
CA ILE A 40 13.44 5.52 1.09
C ILE A 40 13.00 6.81 0.42
N ALA A 41 11.73 6.95 0.15
CA ALA A 41 11.24 8.06 -0.63
C ALA A 41 10.89 9.28 0.21
N HIS A 42 10.48 9.05 1.45
CA HIS A 42 10.00 10.15 2.27
C HIS A 42 10.84 10.34 3.54
N GLY A 43 11.89 9.55 3.71
CA GLY A 43 12.79 9.74 4.83
C GLY A 43 12.24 9.36 6.19
N VAL A 44 11.18 8.56 6.21
CA VAL A 44 10.56 8.18 7.46
C VAL A 44 11.26 6.94 7.99
N LYS A 45 12.11 7.11 9.01
CA LYS A 45 12.89 5.98 9.48
C LYS A 45 12.13 5.06 10.39
N GLU A 46 11.15 5.59 11.10
CA GLU A 46 10.33 4.77 11.95
C GLU A 46 8.89 5.06 11.67
N ILE A 47 8.12 4.03 11.46
CA ILE A 47 6.71 4.20 11.16
C ILE A 47 5.98 4.29 12.48
N SER A 48 5.36 5.42 12.73
CA SER A 48 4.62 5.60 13.97
C SER A 48 3.35 4.76 13.94
N PRO A 49 2.77 4.47 15.09
CA PRO A 49 1.52 3.71 15.10
C PRO A 49 0.41 4.39 14.32
N ASP A 50 0.38 5.71 14.32
CA ASP A 50 -0.63 6.42 13.58
C ASP A 50 -0.46 6.25 12.08
N LEU A 51 0.78 6.32 11.61
CA LEU A 51 1.04 6.14 10.20
C LEU A 51 0.75 4.70 9.77
N GLU A 52 1.12 3.75 10.60
CA GLU A 52 0.84 2.37 10.27
C GLU A 52 -0.67 2.14 10.19
N LYS A 53 -1.43 2.76 11.08
CA LYS A 53 -2.86 2.62 11.03
C LYS A 53 -3.42 3.24 9.75
N LYS A 54 -2.89 4.37 9.32
CA LYS A 54 -3.33 4.97 8.09
C LYS A 54 -3.03 4.06 6.90
N ILE A 55 -1.87 3.45 6.89
CA ILE A 55 -1.51 2.55 5.81
C ILE A 55 -2.49 1.38 5.79
N LYS A 56 -2.72 0.77 6.94
CA LYS A 56 -3.61 -0.38 7.00
C LYS A 56 -5.02 -0.03 6.57
N SER A 57 -5.52 1.11 6.97
CA SER A 57 -6.90 1.45 6.65
C SER A 57 -7.07 1.82 5.20
N ASN A 58 -5.98 2.02 4.46
CA ASN A 58 -6.07 2.35 3.05
C ASN A 58 -5.68 1.19 2.15
N ILE A 59 -5.42 0.03 2.71
CA ILE A 59 -5.16 -1.16 1.92
C ILE A 59 -6.50 -1.74 1.52
N ARG A 60 -6.64 -2.04 0.25
CA ARG A 60 -7.90 -2.55 -0.24
C ARG A 60 -7.67 -3.77 -1.11
N PRO A 61 -8.65 -4.64 -1.21
CA PRO A 61 -8.52 -5.82 -2.06
C PRO A 61 -8.68 -5.41 -3.52
N VAL A 62 -7.91 -6.03 -4.37
CA VAL A 62 -8.01 -5.81 -5.79
C VAL A 62 -7.90 -7.14 -6.49
N SER A 63 -8.47 -7.20 -7.67
CA SER A 63 -8.44 -8.42 -8.44
C SER A 63 -7.21 -8.42 -9.33
N ALA A 64 -6.57 -9.55 -9.39
CA ALA A 64 -5.34 -9.64 -10.16
C ALA A 64 -5.60 -9.49 -11.64
N ASP A 65 -6.75 -10.00 -12.10
CA ASP A 65 -6.98 -9.94 -13.53
C ASP A 65 -7.99 -8.96 -13.89
N GLY A 66 -8.43 -8.22 -13.02
CA GLY A 66 -9.48 -7.39 -13.36
C GLY A 66 -9.17 -6.19 -14.04
N HIS A 67 -8.04 -5.93 -14.29
CA HIS A 67 -7.89 -4.77 -14.83
C HIS A 67 -7.83 -4.74 -16.12
N LYS A 68 -8.15 -4.01 -16.63
CA LYS A 68 -8.13 -3.96 -17.84
C LYS A 68 -8.03 -2.66 -18.04
N PHE A 69 -7.43 -2.21 -18.64
CA PHE A 69 -7.40 -0.95 -18.87
C PHE A 69 -7.59 -0.63 -20.05
#